data_17cbd84f2c90f0d58657fcd84720b525
#
_entry.id   17cbd84f2c90f0d58657fcd84720b525
#
_cell.length_a   1.000
_cell.length_b   1.000
_cell.length_c   1.000
_cell.angle_alpha   90.00
_cell.angle_beta   90.00
_cell.angle_gamma   90.00
#
_symmetry.space_group_name_H-M   'P 1'
#
loop_
_entity.id
_entity.type
_entity.pdbx_description
1 polymer ?
#
loop_
_entity_poly.entity_id
_entity_poly.type
_entity_poly.pdbx_seq_one_letter_code
_entity_poly.pdbx_strand_id
1 'polypeptide(L)'
;MTLIDKVKQSLKWKKSNYECAVKLGVSIEKYKEIKKQVLMGAAPDQPLIKNKVVEFKEDLEAGTAEIKGLSLTEPRSAEEIIELLKIDTTKWKLSSYWNKERHDGWFISAMVTAIKHESKDVLAEVIANFKPDYQPLPEPFINDNYGSDSVGVISTQDLHFGKEDNEDIVEHFKAAITNLVCRAYMSHKLNKIIYVIGGDLLNMDTFSGSTTSGTPVDNAQRAQVAYKEAFDALHWSIAYLKQFCENLHVVYLPGNHDRLSSYHMAHALSKCFDTEEYNIYFDVEYAERKVVVYGHNFFAFEHGDVSKKNTALVYATEFPLSWGATKYRTCYTGHFHSKKTIEYTTENEYNGFSIKHLPSLCSTDYWHYHNKYTGSKRQAIMEIHDMEKGKISEFIYTV
;
A
#
# COMPACT_ATOMS: atom_id res chain seq x y z
N MET A 1 -9.25 -50.70 38.21
CA MET A 1 -8.89 -49.31 37.95
C MET A 1 -7.70 -48.99 38.84
N THR A 2 -6.58 -48.67 38.26
CA THR A 2 -5.36 -48.38 39.01
C THR A 2 -5.47 -47.05 39.79
N LEU A 3 -4.59 -46.84 40.77
CA LEU A 3 -4.56 -45.57 41.50
C LEU A 3 -4.32 -44.35 40.58
N ILE A 4 -3.49 -44.58 39.55
CA ILE A 4 -3.22 -43.59 38.51
C ILE A 4 -4.49 -43.21 37.76
N ASP A 5 -5.32 -44.19 37.35
CA ASP A 5 -6.60 -43.92 36.67
C ASP A 5 -7.57 -43.16 37.54
N LYS A 6 -7.58 -43.48 38.83
CA LYS A 6 -8.41 -42.74 39.83
C LYS A 6 -7.94 -41.29 39.99
N VAL A 7 -6.61 -41.07 39.98
CA VAL A 7 -6.06 -39.69 40.02
C VAL A 7 -6.36 -38.94 38.74
N LYS A 8 -6.27 -39.59 37.55
CA LYS A 8 -6.72 -38.99 36.27
C LYS A 8 -8.18 -38.53 36.31
N GLN A 9 -9.04 -39.39 36.83
CA GLN A 9 -10.47 -38.99 36.99
C GLN A 9 -10.66 -37.85 37.97
N SER A 10 -9.86 -37.80 39.07
CA SER A 10 -9.95 -36.76 40.08
C SER A 10 -9.57 -35.36 39.55
N LEU A 11 -8.82 -35.26 38.46
CA LEU A 11 -8.49 -33.99 37.83
C LEU A 11 -9.70 -33.26 37.26
N LYS A 12 -10.79 -33.99 37.00
CA LYS A 12 -12.08 -33.41 36.58
C LYS A 12 -12.93 -32.90 37.76
N TRP A 13 -12.56 -33.23 38.99
CA TRP A 13 -13.26 -32.78 40.18
C TRP A 13 -12.84 -31.36 40.53
N LYS A 14 -13.77 -30.46 40.69
CA LYS A 14 -13.53 -29.08 41.17
C LYS A 14 -13.26 -29.07 42.69
N LYS A 15 -12.21 -29.84 43.14
CA LYS A 15 -11.86 -30.04 44.55
C LYS A 15 -10.36 -29.79 44.77
N SER A 16 -10.02 -29.41 46.02
CA SER A 16 -8.62 -29.23 46.42
C SER A 16 -7.83 -30.56 46.36
N ASN A 17 -6.49 -30.48 46.31
CA ASN A 17 -5.65 -31.68 46.37
C ASN A 17 -5.88 -32.50 47.64
N TYR A 18 -6.17 -31.83 48.74
CA TYR A 18 -6.47 -32.50 50.03
C TYR A 18 -7.78 -33.31 49.94
N GLU A 19 -8.86 -32.70 49.48
CA GLU A 19 -10.14 -33.38 49.30
C GLU A 19 -10.08 -34.55 48.31
N CYS A 20 -9.30 -34.43 47.28
CA CYS A 20 -9.06 -35.51 46.33
C CYS A 20 -8.25 -36.64 46.94
N ALA A 21 -7.21 -36.35 47.73
CA ALA A 21 -6.40 -37.33 48.41
C ALA A 21 -7.26 -38.11 49.44
N VAL A 22 -8.03 -37.44 50.27
CA VAL A 22 -8.97 -38.06 51.25
C VAL A 22 -9.98 -38.98 50.54
N LYS A 23 -10.61 -38.49 49.45
CA LYS A 23 -11.58 -39.30 48.68
C LYS A 23 -10.98 -40.54 48.02
N LEU A 24 -9.73 -40.51 47.69
CA LEU A 24 -9.01 -41.63 47.11
C LEU A 24 -8.31 -42.52 48.14
N GLY A 25 -8.35 -42.17 49.43
CA GLY A 25 -7.76 -42.94 50.54
C GLY A 25 -6.22 -42.96 50.52
N VAL A 26 -5.56 -41.87 50.07
CA VAL A 26 -4.11 -41.77 50.00
C VAL A 26 -3.62 -40.52 50.74
N SER A 27 -2.33 -40.48 51.11
CA SER A 27 -1.74 -39.25 51.68
C SER A 27 -1.69 -38.14 50.63
N ILE A 28 -1.70 -36.90 51.10
CA ILE A 28 -1.64 -35.74 50.22
C ILE A 28 -0.35 -35.67 49.38
N GLU A 29 0.76 -36.13 49.99
CA GLU A 29 2.05 -36.22 49.33
C GLU A 29 1.98 -37.22 48.14
N LYS A 30 1.45 -38.42 48.42
CA LYS A 30 1.25 -39.45 47.43
C LYS A 30 0.32 -39.04 46.29
N TYR A 31 -0.78 -38.34 46.64
CA TYR A 31 -1.69 -37.78 45.66
C TYR A 31 -1.00 -36.72 44.75
N LYS A 32 -0.25 -35.79 45.35
CA LYS A 32 0.51 -34.75 44.61
C LYS A 32 1.54 -35.36 43.69
N GLU A 33 2.27 -36.40 44.14
CA GLU A 33 3.27 -37.11 43.37
C GLU A 33 2.65 -37.77 42.12
N ILE A 34 1.58 -38.55 42.31
CA ILE A 34 0.88 -39.24 41.21
C ILE A 34 0.20 -38.22 40.29
N LYS A 35 -0.39 -37.15 40.84
CA LYS A 35 -0.95 -36.07 40.05
C LYS A 35 0.09 -35.41 39.16
N LYS A 36 1.31 -35.17 39.68
CA LYS A 36 2.45 -34.66 38.92
C LYS A 36 2.84 -35.60 37.79
N GLN A 37 2.89 -36.92 38.03
CA GLN A 37 3.16 -37.92 37.01
C GLN A 37 2.08 -37.95 35.91
N VAL A 38 0.82 -37.90 36.32
CA VAL A 38 -0.35 -37.88 35.40
C VAL A 38 -0.36 -36.64 34.51
N LEU A 39 -0.08 -35.48 35.08
CA LEU A 39 -0.04 -34.20 34.32
C LEU A 39 1.17 -34.12 33.38
N MET A 40 2.25 -34.81 33.73
CA MET A 40 3.45 -34.90 32.88
C MET A 40 3.41 -35.98 31.80
N GLY A 41 2.33 -36.82 31.76
CA GLY A 41 2.14 -37.85 30.74
C GLY A 41 3.10 -39.07 30.89
N ALA A 42 3.79 -39.20 32.05
CA ALA A 42 4.73 -40.28 32.29
C ALA A 42 4.02 -41.56 32.73
N ALA A 43 4.35 -42.71 32.13
CA ALA A 43 4.03 -44.03 32.66
C ALA A 43 4.84 -44.30 33.95
N PRO A 44 4.33 -45.11 34.92
CA PRO A 44 4.95 -45.26 36.25
C PRO A 44 6.35 -45.82 36.27
N ASP A 45 6.87 -46.39 35.18
CA ASP A 45 8.18 -47.06 35.08
C ASP A 45 9.15 -46.44 34.08
N GLN A 46 8.89 -45.20 33.56
CA GLN A 46 9.89 -44.50 32.76
C GLN A 46 10.77 -43.63 33.66
N PRO A 47 12.12 -43.71 33.51
CA PRO A 47 13.00 -42.80 34.22
C PRO A 47 12.67 -41.37 33.87
N LEU A 48 12.56 -40.49 34.88
CA LEU A 48 12.38 -39.04 34.74
C LEU A 48 13.31 -38.52 33.64
N ILE A 49 12.74 -37.69 32.76
CA ILE A 49 13.45 -37.08 31.62
C ILE A 49 14.77 -36.51 32.08
N LYS A 50 15.86 -37.08 31.54
CA LYS A 50 17.22 -36.83 32.03
C LYS A 50 17.66 -35.35 31.96
N ASN A 51 17.12 -34.55 31.03
CA ASN A 51 17.44 -33.13 30.90
C ASN A 51 16.23 -32.40 30.31
N LYS A 52 15.85 -31.26 30.86
CA LYS A 52 14.68 -30.50 30.37
C LYS A 52 14.96 -28.98 30.44
N VAL A 53 14.78 -28.28 29.33
CA VAL A 53 14.63 -26.84 29.32
C VAL A 53 13.30 -26.50 29.99
N VAL A 54 13.31 -25.65 31.00
CA VAL A 54 12.18 -25.32 31.84
C VAL A 54 11.58 -23.96 31.47
N GLU A 55 12.42 -23.02 31.09
CA GLU A 55 12.03 -21.65 30.80
C GLU A 55 12.98 -21.04 29.77
N PHE A 56 12.41 -20.24 28.85
CA PHE A 56 13.14 -19.39 27.90
C PHE A 56 12.49 -18.00 27.97
N LYS A 57 13.30 -16.98 28.30
CA LYS A 57 12.88 -15.58 28.32
C LYS A 57 13.82 -14.78 27.44
N GLU A 58 13.29 -14.14 26.42
CA GLU A 58 14.03 -13.29 25.51
C GLU A 58 13.76 -11.81 25.82
N ASP A 59 14.80 -11.02 25.81
CA ASP A 59 14.76 -9.55 25.82
C ASP A 59 15.23 -9.06 24.46
N LEU A 60 14.27 -8.71 23.61
CA LEU A 60 14.51 -8.28 22.22
C LEU A 60 15.26 -6.94 22.15
N GLU A 61 15.05 -6.04 23.13
CA GLU A 61 15.70 -4.73 23.16
C GLU A 61 17.17 -4.86 23.53
N ALA A 62 17.47 -5.70 24.53
CA ALA A 62 18.84 -5.98 24.97
C ALA A 62 19.57 -6.97 24.05
N GLY A 63 18.86 -7.68 23.20
CA GLY A 63 19.42 -8.76 22.36
C GLY A 63 19.99 -9.91 23.20
N THR A 64 19.35 -10.23 24.33
CA THR A 64 19.77 -11.26 25.27
C THR A 64 18.61 -12.21 25.56
N ALA A 65 18.92 -13.43 26.00
CA ALA A 65 17.91 -14.34 26.54
C ALA A 65 18.43 -15.11 27.75
N GLU A 66 17.53 -15.41 28.67
CA GLU A 66 17.80 -16.30 29.81
C GLU A 66 17.13 -17.65 29.56
N ILE A 67 17.93 -18.72 29.63
CA ILE A 67 17.49 -20.11 29.42
C ILE A 67 17.70 -20.88 30.71
N LYS A 68 16.64 -21.51 31.21
CA LYS A 68 16.70 -22.30 32.44
C LYS A 68 16.37 -23.75 32.16
N GLY A 69 17.08 -24.64 32.84
CA GLY A 69 16.88 -26.09 32.70
C GLY A 69 17.19 -26.85 33.98
N LEU A 70 16.91 -28.17 33.90
CA LEU A 70 17.23 -29.12 34.94
C LEU A 70 18.10 -30.25 34.34
N SER A 71 19.17 -30.64 35.03
CA SER A 71 20.02 -31.77 34.71
C SER A 71 20.14 -32.69 35.92
N LEU A 72 20.29 -33.99 35.67
CA LEU A 72 20.57 -35.00 36.73
C LEU A 72 22.03 -35.00 37.15
N THR A 73 22.92 -34.51 36.29
CA THR A 73 24.35 -34.45 36.54
C THR A 73 24.82 -33.01 36.60
N GLU A 74 25.84 -32.73 37.39
CA GLU A 74 26.47 -31.41 37.40
C GLU A 74 27.14 -31.12 36.07
N PRO A 75 26.74 -30.03 35.37
CA PRO A 75 27.43 -29.61 34.15
C PRO A 75 28.75 -28.95 34.51
N ARG A 76 29.84 -29.39 33.85
CA ARG A 76 31.21 -28.99 34.17
C ARG A 76 31.86 -28.05 33.16
N SER A 77 31.21 -27.87 32.02
CA SER A 77 31.74 -26.99 30.96
C SER A 77 30.65 -26.19 30.26
N ALA A 78 31.08 -25.16 29.52
CA ALA A 78 30.18 -24.33 28.71
C ALA A 78 29.54 -25.17 27.57
N GLU A 79 30.27 -26.10 27.00
CA GLU A 79 29.80 -26.99 25.93
C GLU A 79 28.68 -27.90 26.44
N GLU A 80 28.84 -28.47 27.64
CA GLU A 80 27.79 -29.26 28.28
C GLU A 80 26.53 -28.43 28.55
N ILE A 81 26.65 -27.16 28.94
CA ILE A 81 25.51 -26.26 29.14
C ILE A 81 24.80 -26.01 27.83
N ILE A 82 25.54 -25.76 26.74
CA ILE A 82 24.97 -25.53 25.41
C ILE A 82 24.17 -26.77 24.96
N GLU A 83 24.70 -27.95 25.14
CA GLU A 83 24.04 -29.20 24.77
C GLU A 83 22.80 -29.47 25.64
N LEU A 84 22.94 -29.34 26.97
CA LEU A 84 21.87 -29.61 27.94
C LEU A 84 20.68 -28.67 27.77
N LEU A 85 20.94 -27.38 27.52
CA LEU A 85 19.89 -26.36 27.31
C LEU A 85 19.48 -26.23 25.85
N LYS A 86 20.09 -27.02 24.94
CA LYS A 86 19.81 -26.97 23.48
C LYS A 86 19.94 -25.57 22.91
N ILE A 87 20.99 -24.84 23.29
CA ILE A 87 21.24 -23.50 22.81
C ILE A 87 21.62 -23.56 21.34
N ASP A 88 20.87 -22.88 20.50
CA ASP A 88 21.18 -22.73 19.08
C ASP A 88 22.39 -21.78 18.91
N THR A 89 23.56 -22.36 18.72
CA THR A 89 24.82 -21.63 18.57
C THR A 89 24.95 -20.85 17.27
N THR A 90 24.02 -21.00 16.33
CA THR A 90 23.95 -20.16 15.13
C THR A 90 23.29 -18.83 15.42
N LYS A 91 22.46 -18.76 16.44
CA LYS A 91 21.69 -17.56 16.82
C LYS A 91 22.21 -16.92 18.11
N TRP A 92 22.73 -17.74 19.03
CA TRP A 92 23.05 -17.32 20.39
C TRP A 92 24.47 -17.68 20.79
N LYS A 93 25.16 -16.76 21.42
CA LYS A 93 26.44 -16.98 22.11
C LYS A 93 26.19 -17.05 23.61
N LEU A 94 26.67 -18.10 24.26
CA LEU A 94 26.62 -18.21 25.71
C LEU A 94 27.51 -17.13 26.34
N SER A 95 26.90 -16.27 27.15
CA SER A 95 27.58 -15.13 27.81
C SER A 95 28.00 -15.48 29.25
N SER A 96 27.12 -16.13 29.99
CA SER A 96 27.37 -16.60 31.34
C SER A 96 26.38 -17.68 31.72
N TYR A 97 26.75 -18.49 32.69
CA TYR A 97 25.83 -19.46 33.29
C TYR A 97 26.17 -19.66 34.77
N TRP A 98 25.17 -20.19 35.50
CA TRP A 98 25.35 -20.70 36.84
C TRP A 98 24.49 -21.94 37.03
N ASN A 99 24.92 -22.84 37.93
CA ASN A 99 24.20 -24.03 38.32
C ASN A 99 24.06 -24.07 39.85
N LYS A 100 23.03 -24.75 40.31
CA LYS A 100 22.78 -24.94 41.74
C LYS A 100 22.15 -26.31 41.94
N GLU A 101 22.75 -27.06 42.87
CA GLU A 101 22.20 -28.35 43.26
C GLU A 101 20.85 -28.18 43.96
N ARG A 102 19.94 -29.05 43.64
CA ARG A 102 18.59 -29.15 44.23
C ARG A 102 18.30 -30.65 44.54
N HIS A 103 17.30 -30.90 45.35
CA HIS A 103 16.86 -32.24 45.70
C HIS A 103 16.45 -33.16 44.51
N ASP A 104 16.14 -32.54 43.36
CA ASP A 104 15.69 -33.18 42.11
C ASP A 104 16.73 -33.11 40.96
N GLY A 105 17.94 -32.64 41.23
CA GLY A 105 19.04 -32.50 40.28
C GLY A 105 19.68 -31.13 40.31
N TRP A 106 20.36 -30.77 39.22
CA TRP A 106 21.03 -29.47 39.06
C TRP A 106 20.16 -28.53 38.26
N PHE A 107 19.80 -27.40 38.88
CA PHE A 107 19.16 -26.30 38.20
C PHE A 107 20.22 -25.44 37.52
N ILE A 108 20.01 -25.15 36.24
CA ILE A 108 20.91 -24.36 35.39
C ILE A 108 20.20 -23.13 34.91
N SER A 109 20.85 -21.97 34.95
CA SER A 109 20.44 -20.76 34.26
C SER A 109 21.59 -20.26 33.43
N ALA A 110 21.35 -20.06 32.15
CA ALA A 110 22.30 -19.56 31.18
C ALA A 110 21.79 -18.25 30.58
N MET A 111 22.68 -17.29 30.50
CA MET A 111 22.45 -16.03 29.77
C MET A 111 23.13 -16.15 28.40
N VAL A 112 22.38 -15.88 27.36
CA VAL A 112 22.87 -15.89 25.98
C VAL A 112 22.69 -14.51 25.37
N THR A 113 23.60 -14.13 24.48
CA THR A 113 23.54 -12.91 23.69
C THR A 113 23.36 -13.27 22.23
N ALA A 114 22.47 -12.56 21.55
CA ALA A 114 22.26 -12.76 20.13
C ALA A 114 23.56 -12.53 19.35
N ILE A 115 23.91 -13.47 18.49
CA ILE A 115 25.00 -13.29 17.54
C ILE A 115 24.52 -12.25 16.54
N LYS A 116 24.99 -11.00 16.70
CA LYS A 116 24.81 -9.99 15.69
C LYS A 116 25.65 -10.39 14.47
N HIS A 117 25.06 -11.12 13.55
CA HIS A 117 25.56 -11.08 12.18
C HIS A 117 25.51 -9.59 11.79
N GLU A 118 26.58 -9.06 11.22
CA GLU A 118 26.58 -7.68 10.75
C GLU A 118 25.46 -7.54 9.72
N SER A 119 24.28 -7.17 10.21
CA SER A 119 23.03 -7.15 9.45
C SER A 119 23.04 -6.13 8.32
N LYS A 120 24.03 -5.22 8.31
CA LYS A 120 24.19 -4.23 7.25
C LYS A 120 24.55 -4.87 5.91
N ASP A 121 25.45 -5.86 5.90
CA ASP A 121 25.91 -6.46 4.63
C ASP A 121 24.87 -7.42 4.06
N VAL A 122 24.22 -8.22 4.90
CA VAL A 122 23.17 -9.16 4.44
C VAL A 122 21.94 -8.40 3.95
N LEU A 123 21.53 -7.35 4.66
CA LEU A 123 20.40 -6.52 4.23
C LEU A 123 20.73 -5.74 2.96
N ALA A 124 21.93 -5.20 2.86
CA ALA A 124 22.41 -4.51 1.66
C ALA A 124 22.50 -5.48 0.47
N GLU A 125 22.93 -6.71 0.68
CA GLU A 125 22.98 -7.75 -0.35
C GLU A 125 21.57 -8.21 -0.76
N VAL A 126 20.65 -8.38 0.20
CA VAL A 126 19.25 -8.69 -0.08
C VAL A 126 18.58 -7.56 -0.85
N ILE A 127 18.81 -6.30 -0.45
CA ILE A 127 18.26 -5.14 -1.16
C ILE A 127 18.86 -5.03 -2.56
N ALA A 128 20.17 -5.22 -2.72
CA ALA A 128 20.85 -5.14 -4.02
C ALA A 128 20.43 -6.27 -4.98
N ASN A 129 20.09 -7.45 -4.44
CA ASN A 129 19.65 -8.60 -5.23
C ASN A 129 18.11 -8.71 -5.31
N PHE A 130 17.37 -7.85 -4.60
CA PHE A 130 15.92 -7.82 -4.69
C PHE A 130 15.51 -7.21 -6.03
N LYS A 131 15.13 -8.06 -6.96
CA LYS A 131 14.43 -7.68 -8.19
C LYS A 131 12.95 -7.97 -7.97
N PRO A 132 12.09 -6.95 -7.96
CA PRO A 132 10.65 -7.18 -7.96
C PRO A 132 10.28 -8.05 -9.17
N ASP A 133 9.40 -9.01 -8.96
CA ASP A 133 8.85 -9.83 -10.04
C ASP A 133 7.78 -9.00 -10.77
N TYR A 134 8.23 -8.11 -11.65
CA TYR A 134 7.32 -7.31 -12.46
C TYR A 134 6.67 -8.19 -13.52
N GLN A 135 5.36 -8.08 -13.66
CA GLN A 135 4.67 -8.67 -14.78
C GLN A 135 5.14 -7.95 -16.06
N PRO A 136 5.60 -8.68 -17.08
CA PRO A 136 6.02 -8.07 -18.33
C PRO A 136 4.86 -7.35 -18.98
N LEU A 137 5.11 -6.13 -19.45
CA LEU A 137 4.12 -5.38 -20.21
C LEU A 137 4.02 -5.97 -21.64
N PRO A 138 2.83 -5.90 -22.25
CA PRO A 138 2.66 -6.27 -23.65
C PRO A 138 3.58 -5.46 -24.56
N GLU A 139 3.95 -6.04 -25.69
CA GLU A 139 4.73 -5.35 -26.72
C GLU A 139 4.03 -4.06 -27.15
N PRO A 140 4.79 -2.96 -27.34
CA PRO A 140 4.23 -1.69 -27.74
C PRO A 140 3.72 -1.73 -29.17
N PHE A 141 2.60 -1.05 -29.42
CA PHE A 141 2.14 -0.78 -30.76
C PHE A 141 3.01 0.33 -31.39
N ILE A 142 3.70 0.06 -32.47
CA ILE A 142 4.50 1.04 -33.18
C ILE A 142 3.71 1.58 -34.37
N ASN A 143 3.54 2.91 -34.45
CA ASN A 143 2.88 3.55 -35.56
C ASN A 143 3.83 4.56 -36.24
N ASP A 144 4.51 4.12 -37.28
CA ASP A 144 5.47 4.94 -38.03
C ASP A 144 4.81 5.79 -39.15
N ASN A 145 3.48 5.76 -39.26
CA ASN A 145 2.76 6.39 -40.37
C ASN A 145 2.58 7.91 -40.22
N TYR A 146 2.85 8.47 -39.05
CA TYR A 146 2.64 9.89 -38.75
C TYR A 146 3.94 10.59 -38.41
N GLY A 147 4.24 11.68 -39.12
CA GLY A 147 5.55 12.29 -39.21
C GLY A 147 5.98 13.28 -38.12
N SER A 148 5.18 13.56 -37.11
CA SER A 148 5.57 14.48 -36.03
C SER A 148 5.35 13.88 -34.66
N ASP A 149 6.33 14.06 -33.78
CA ASP A 149 6.23 13.64 -32.40
C ASP A 149 5.18 14.47 -31.65
N SER A 150 4.20 13.79 -31.10
CA SER A 150 3.11 14.41 -30.35
C SER A 150 3.07 13.91 -28.92
N VAL A 151 2.56 14.75 -28.01
CA VAL A 151 2.24 14.36 -26.65
C VAL A 151 0.74 14.29 -26.45
N GLY A 152 0.28 13.18 -25.88
CA GLY A 152 -1.09 13.03 -25.42
C GLY A 152 -1.21 13.42 -23.95
N VAL A 153 -2.22 14.19 -23.59
CA VAL A 153 -2.53 14.56 -22.20
C VAL A 153 -3.88 13.97 -21.83
N ILE A 154 -3.89 13.10 -20.82
CA ILE A 154 -5.10 12.52 -20.22
C ILE A 154 -5.08 12.87 -18.74
N SER A 155 -6.15 13.52 -18.28
CA SER A 155 -6.33 13.79 -16.86
C SER A 155 -7.74 13.35 -16.46
N THR A 156 -7.80 12.24 -15.71
CA THR A 156 -9.05 11.64 -15.23
C THR A 156 -9.23 11.96 -13.75
N GLN A 157 -9.60 13.18 -13.46
CA GLN A 157 -9.93 13.63 -12.12
C GLN A 157 -11.39 13.35 -11.76
N ASP A 158 -11.74 13.46 -10.48
CA ASP A 158 -13.11 13.33 -9.95
C ASP A 158 -13.76 11.97 -10.30
N LEU A 159 -13.01 10.87 -10.15
CA LEU A 159 -13.54 9.52 -10.41
C LEU A 159 -14.41 9.01 -9.27
N HIS A 160 -14.10 9.40 -8.03
CA HIS A 160 -14.84 9.05 -6.82
C HIS A 160 -15.19 7.56 -6.70
N PHE A 161 -14.17 6.68 -6.83
CA PHE A 161 -14.38 5.25 -6.58
C PHE A 161 -15.00 5.03 -5.20
N GLY A 162 -16.00 4.18 -5.13
CA GLY A 162 -16.74 3.87 -3.90
C GLY A 162 -17.91 4.80 -3.60
N LYS A 163 -18.20 5.80 -4.44
CA LYS A 163 -19.36 6.67 -4.30
C LYS A 163 -20.65 5.92 -4.62
N GLU A 164 -21.74 6.28 -3.93
CA GLU A 164 -23.09 5.80 -4.23
C GLU A 164 -23.52 6.23 -5.66
N ASP A 165 -24.30 5.39 -6.33
CA ASP A 165 -24.73 5.57 -7.73
C ASP A 165 -23.58 5.69 -8.76
N ASN A 166 -22.39 5.14 -8.44
CA ASN A 166 -21.20 5.18 -9.30
C ASN A 166 -20.56 3.79 -9.47
N GLU A 167 -21.32 2.72 -9.32
CA GLU A 167 -20.86 1.32 -9.36
C GLU A 167 -20.28 0.93 -10.72
N ASP A 168 -20.66 1.61 -11.79
CA ASP A 168 -20.20 1.40 -13.15
C ASP A 168 -18.88 2.13 -13.50
N ILE A 169 -18.29 2.85 -12.54
CA ILE A 169 -17.11 3.70 -12.80
C ILE A 169 -15.92 2.94 -13.37
N VAL A 170 -15.65 1.71 -12.91
CA VAL A 170 -14.53 0.89 -13.41
C VAL A 170 -14.70 0.59 -14.90
N GLU A 171 -15.92 0.23 -15.32
CA GLU A 171 -16.23 -0.08 -16.71
C GLU A 171 -16.08 1.14 -17.60
N HIS A 172 -16.69 2.26 -17.20
CA HIS A 172 -16.61 3.51 -17.95
C HIS A 172 -15.21 4.10 -18.00
N PHE A 173 -14.46 3.99 -16.91
CA PHE A 173 -13.07 4.41 -16.88
C PHE A 173 -12.21 3.62 -17.88
N LYS A 174 -12.32 2.28 -17.87
CA LYS A 174 -11.58 1.44 -18.82
C LYS A 174 -12.00 1.69 -20.26
N ALA A 175 -13.30 1.82 -20.51
CA ALA A 175 -13.82 2.15 -21.84
C ALA A 175 -13.33 3.52 -22.33
N ALA A 176 -13.29 4.53 -21.45
CA ALA A 176 -12.79 5.86 -21.77
C ALA A 176 -11.30 5.82 -22.15
N ILE A 177 -10.45 5.22 -21.31
CA ILE A 177 -9.01 5.09 -21.57
C ILE A 177 -8.77 4.38 -22.90
N THR A 178 -9.44 3.23 -23.12
CA THR A 178 -9.33 2.47 -24.38
C THR A 178 -9.74 3.31 -25.60
N ASN A 179 -10.93 3.92 -25.55
CA ASN A 179 -11.46 4.69 -26.68
C ASN A 179 -10.55 5.88 -27.02
N LEU A 180 -10.15 6.64 -26.01
CA LEU A 180 -9.35 7.86 -26.19
C LEU A 180 -7.98 7.55 -26.77
N VAL A 181 -7.24 6.59 -26.19
CA VAL A 181 -5.89 6.30 -26.65
C VAL A 181 -5.88 5.60 -28.03
N CYS A 182 -6.82 4.69 -28.31
CA CYS A 182 -6.91 4.07 -29.62
C CYS A 182 -7.19 5.09 -30.73
N ARG A 183 -8.12 6.02 -30.51
CA ARG A 183 -8.43 7.08 -31.49
C ARG A 183 -7.24 8.03 -31.69
N ALA A 184 -6.54 8.40 -30.60
CA ALA A 184 -5.33 9.21 -30.69
C ALA A 184 -4.23 8.49 -31.47
N TYR A 185 -3.96 7.23 -31.16
CA TYR A 185 -2.97 6.40 -31.82
C TYR A 185 -3.24 6.21 -33.33
N MET A 186 -4.50 6.07 -33.70
CA MET A 186 -4.90 5.93 -35.13
C MET A 186 -4.67 7.21 -35.94
N SER A 187 -4.47 8.36 -35.30
CA SER A 187 -4.39 9.68 -35.95
C SER A 187 -3.06 10.39 -35.73
N HIS A 188 -2.28 9.99 -34.72
CA HIS A 188 -1.05 10.70 -34.31
C HIS A 188 0.03 9.72 -33.85
N LYS A 189 1.30 10.07 -34.08
CA LYS A 189 2.42 9.40 -33.44
C LYS A 189 2.59 9.94 -32.03
N LEU A 190 2.33 9.09 -31.03
CA LEU A 190 2.46 9.46 -29.61
C LEU A 190 3.86 9.14 -29.09
N ASN A 191 4.75 10.12 -29.06
CA ASN A 191 6.06 9.98 -28.42
C ASN A 191 5.92 9.89 -26.89
N LYS A 192 5.04 10.72 -26.33
CA LYS A 192 4.77 10.76 -24.89
C LYS A 192 3.27 10.79 -24.59
N ILE A 193 2.89 10.12 -23.51
CA ILE A 193 1.60 10.36 -22.86
C ILE A 193 1.88 10.93 -21.45
N ILE A 194 1.23 12.04 -21.11
CA ILE A 194 1.14 12.58 -19.76
C ILE A 194 -0.19 12.12 -19.20
N TYR A 195 -0.13 11.30 -18.17
CA TYR A 195 -1.31 10.70 -17.54
C TYR A 195 -1.42 11.15 -16.08
N VAL A 196 -2.43 11.95 -15.79
CA VAL A 196 -2.70 12.48 -14.44
C VAL A 196 -3.62 11.53 -13.70
N ILE A 197 -3.19 11.08 -12.53
CA ILE A 197 -3.94 10.24 -11.59
C ILE A 197 -4.18 11.00 -10.28
N GLY A 198 -5.30 10.76 -9.64
CA GLY A 198 -5.68 11.48 -8.42
C GLY A 198 -6.70 12.59 -8.70
N GLY A 199 -6.69 13.64 -7.87
CA GLY A 199 -7.70 14.69 -7.92
C GLY A 199 -9.09 14.13 -7.64
N ASP A 200 -9.37 13.71 -6.39
CA ASP A 200 -10.59 13.02 -5.97
C ASP A 200 -10.80 11.69 -6.70
N LEU A 201 -9.77 10.84 -6.61
CA LEU A 201 -9.80 9.47 -7.11
C LEU A 201 -10.77 8.59 -6.31
N LEU A 202 -10.69 8.66 -4.97
CA LEU A 202 -11.58 7.96 -4.05
C LEU A 202 -12.62 8.92 -3.48
N ASN A 203 -13.82 8.41 -3.19
CA ASN A 203 -14.87 9.22 -2.58
C ASN A 203 -14.59 9.53 -1.10
N MET A 204 -13.82 8.69 -0.42
CA MET A 204 -13.51 8.79 1.01
C MET A 204 -12.05 8.52 1.32
N ASP A 205 -11.54 9.10 2.42
CA ASP A 205 -10.17 8.92 2.92
C ASP A 205 -10.13 8.16 4.25
N THR A 206 -11.25 7.99 4.91
CA THR A 206 -11.33 7.43 6.27
C THR A 206 -12.17 6.16 6.33
N PHE A 207 -11.93 5.37 7.35
CA PHE A 207 -12.73 4.17 7.67
C PHE A 207 -14.22 4.49 7.97
N SER A 208 -14.49 5.70 8.45
CA SER A 208 -15.84 6.17 8.77
C SER A 208 -16.62 6.65 7.54
N GLY A 209 -16.01 6.61 6.35
CA GLY A 209 -16.67 7.04 5.12
C GLY A 209 -16.73 8.56 4.98
N SER A 210 -15.66 9.25 5.35
CA SER A 210 -15.55 10.71 5.22
C SER A 210 -14.34 11.12 4.39
N THR A 211 -14.36 12.34 3.87
CA THR A 211 -13.22 12.95 3.17
C THR A 211 -12.04 13.18 4.12
N THR A 212 -10.89 13.61 3.59
CA THR A 212 -9.69 13.97 4.37
C THR A 212 -10.00 14.98 5.48
N SER A 213 -10.87 15.97 5.20
CA SER A 213 -11.28 16.98 6.19
C SER A 213 -12.37 16.53 7.15
N GLY A 214 -12.84 15.28 7.04
CA GLY A 214 -13.86 14.71 7.92
C GLY A 214 -15.30 14.95 7.48
N THR A 215 -15.54 15.48 6.28
CA THR A 215 -16.89 15.63 5.73
C THR A 215 -17.48 14.28 5.40
N PRO A 216 -18.63 13.88 5.98
CA PRO A 216 -19.31 12.62 5.61
C PRO A 216 -19.74 12.65 4.14
N VAL A 217 -19.61 11.51 3.46
CA VAL A 217 -20.02 11.35 2.06
C VAL A 217 -20.79 10.03 1.87
N ASP A 218 -21.64 10.01 0.86
CA ASP A 218 -22.44 8.83 0.54
C ASP A 218 -21.58 7.79 -0.21
N ASN A 219 -21.47 6.60 0.37
CA ASN A 219 -20.59 5.56 -0.10
C ASN A 219 -21.37 4.26 -0.35
N ALA A 220 -21.24 3.68 -1.54
CA ALA A 220 -21.81 2.39 -1.91
C ALA A 220 -21.05 1.21 -1.27
N GLN A 221 -19.78 1.42 -0.91
CA GLN A 221 -18.90 0.35 -0.44
C GLN A 221 -17.88 0.83 0.60
N ARG A 222 -17.19 -0.13 1.21
CA ARG A 222 -16.14 0.17 2.20
C ARG A 222 -14.89 0.72 1.53
N ALA A 223 -14.16 1.59 2.22
CA ALA A 223 -12.94 2.24 1.74
C ALA A 223 -11.91 1.24 1.15
N GLN A 224 -11.74 0.05 1.75
CA GLN A 224 -10.78 -0.94 1.25
C GLN A 224 -11.20 -1.55 -0.10
N VAL A 225 -12.51 -1.72 -0.34
CA VAL A 225 -13.02 -2.25 -1.59
C VAL A 225 -12.83 -1.20 -2.68
N ALA A 226 -13.24 0.04 -2.42
CA ALA A 226 -13.04 1.17 -3.32
C ALA A 226 -11.55 1.38 -3.66
N TYR A 227 -10.67 1.29 -2.65
CA TYR A 227 -9.21 1.38 -2.83
C TYR A 227 -8.69 0.30 -3.78
N LYS A 228 -9.10 -0.97 -3.56
CA LYS A 228 -8.66 -2.08 -4.40
C LYS A 228 -9.13 -1.93 -5.83
N GLU A 229 -10.39 -1.57 -6.04
CA GLU A 229 -10.95 -1.35 -7.39
C GLU A 229 -10.22 -0.22 -8.14
N ALA A 230 -9.98 0.90 -7.46
CA ALA A 230 -9.24 2.02 -8.02
C ALA A 230 -7.79 1.64 -8.36
N PHE A 231 -7.11 0.91 -7.45
CA PHE A 231 -5.75 0.44 -7.67
C PHE A 231 -5.66 -0.48 -8.89
N ASP A 232 -6.54 -1.49 -8.96
CA ASP A 232 -6.58 -2.44 -10.08
C ASP A 232 -6.89 -1.72 -11.42
N ALA A 233 -7.78 -0.74 -11.40
CA ALA A 233 -8.15 0.05 -12.58
C ALA A 233 -6.98 0.95 -13.05
N LEU A 234 -6.31 1.64 -12.13
CA LEU A 234 -5.15 2.48 -12.44
C LEU A 234 -3.94 1.66 -12.89
N HIS A 235 -3.65 0.55 -12.21
CA HIS A 235 -2.58 -0.37 -12.63
C HIS A 235 -2.79 -0.85 -14.06
N TRP A 236 -4.01 -1.30 -14.37
CA TRP A 236 -4.39 -1.69 -15.73
C TRP A 236 -4.22 -0.52 -16.73
N SER A 237 -4.68 0.69 -16.38
CA SER A 237 -4.61 1.83 -17.30
C SER A 237 -3.17 2.26 -17.62
N ILE A 238 -2.26 2.22 -16.64
CA ILE A 238 -0.83 2.52 -16.83
C ILE A 238 -0.22 1.50 -17.78
N ALA A 239 -0.44 0.20 -17.52
CA ALA A 239 0.04 -0.88 -18.39
C ALA A 239 -0.54 -0.77 -19.81
N TYR A 240 -1.81 -0.41 -19.92
CA TYR A 240 -2.48 -0.27 -21.21
C TYR A 240 -1.97 0.94 -22.00
N LEU A 241 -1.90 2.13 -21.38
CA LEU A 241 -1.43 3.36 -22.04
C LEU A 241 0.02 3.24 -22.51
N LYS A 242 0.86 2.52 -21.77
CA LYS A 242 2.28 2.32 -22.13
C LYS A 242 2.46 1.63 -23.49
N GLN A 243 1.50 0.84 -23.94
CA GLN A 243 1.56 0.18 -25.25
C GLN A 243 1.46 1.14 -26.43
N PHE A 244 0.97 2.36 -26.22
CA PHE A 244 0.68 3.35 -27.27
C PHE A 244 1.68 4.51 -27.36
N CYS A 245 2.68 4.55 -26.48
CA CYS A 245 3.68 5.63 -26.47
C CYS A 245 5.07 5.11 -26.12
N GLU A 246 6.10 5.84 -26.54
CA GLU A 246 7.49 5.54 -26.17
C GLU A 246 7.76 5.86 -24.71
N ASN A 247 7.18 6.95 -24.19
CA ASN A 247 7.38 7.46 -22.85
C ASN A 247 6.04 7.70 -22.16
N LEU A 248 5.84 7.12 -20.99
CA LEU A 248 4.66 7.39 -20.17
C LEU A 248 5.05 8.20 -18.94
N HIS A 249 4.45 9.38 -18.76
CA HIS A 249 4.67 10.23 -17.60
C HIS A 249 3.40 10.25 -16.74
N VAL A 250 3.44 9.52 -15.63
CA VAL A 250 2.35 9.44 -14.66
C VAL A 250 2.55 10.55 -13.63
N VAL A 251 1.56 11.42 -13.49
CA VAL A 251 1.58 12.57 -12.58
C VAL A 251 0.51 12.37 -11.51
N TYR A 252 0.92 12.29 -10.25
CA TYR A 252 -0.01 12.26 -9.12
C TYR A 252 -0.44 13.66 -8.74
N LEU A 253 -1.75 13.83 -8.51
CA LEU A 253 -2.35 15.07 -8.06
C LEU A 253 -3.24 14.81 -6.84
N PRO A 254 -3.07 15.51 -5.69
CA PRO A 254 -3.96 15.36 -4.54
C PRO A 254 -5.34 15.95 -4.82
N GLY A 255 -6.38 15.28 -4.34
CA GLY A 255 -7.76 15.81 -4.28
C GLY A 255 -8.11 16.26 -2.86
N ASN A 256 -9.32 16.78 -2.64
CA ASN A 256 -9.77 17.15 -1.30
C ASN A 256 -10.51 16.01 -0.58
N HIS A 257 -10.97 14.98 -1.30
CA HIS A 257 -11.64 13.83 -0.72
C HIS A 257 -10.67 12.80 -0.12
N ASP A 258 -9.51 12.57 -0.72
CA ASP A 258 -8.70 11.37 -0.55
C ASP A 258 -7.18 11.60 -0.47
N ARG A 259 -6.74 12.74 0.08
CA ARG A 259 -5.33 13.19 0.09
C ARG A 259 -4.34 12.13 0.54
N LEU A 260 -4.66 11.36 1.59
CA LEU A 260 -3.78 10.36 2.15
C LEU A 260 -3.83 9.05 1.34
N SER A 261 -5.04 8.56 1.09
CA SER A 261 -5.25 7.26 0.43
C SER A 261 -4.78 7.29 -1.03
N SER A 262 -5.06 8.37 -1.77
CA SER A 262 -4.60 8.53 -3.16
C SER A 262 -3.08 8.70 -3.26
N TYR A 263 -2.43 9.38 -2.30
CA TYR A 263 -0.97 9.44 -2.23
C TYR A 263 -0.35 8.06 -2.02
N HIS A 264 -0.86 7.28 -1.07
CA HIS A 264 -0.38 5.92 -0.83
C HIS A 264 -0.56 5.05 -2.08
N MET A 265 -1.68 5.20 -2.78
CA MET A 265 -1.96 4.47 -4.01
C MET A 265 -0.97 4.84 -5.12
N ALA A 266 -0.75 6.12 -5.36
CA ALA A 266 0.20 6.59 -6.38
C ALA A 266 1.63 6.12 -6.08
N HIS A 267 2.06 6.19 -4.82
CA HIS A 267 3.36 5.67 -4.38
C HIS A 267 3.45 4.16 -4.58
N ALA A 268 2.43 3.39 -4.22
CA ALA A 268 2.40 1.94 -4.43
C ALA A 268 2.46 1.59 -5.93
N LEU A 269 1.68 2.26 -6.76
CA LEU A 269 1.69 2.08 -8.22
C LEU A 269 3.08 2.33 -8.82
N SER A 270 3.81 3.35 -8.34
CA SER A 270 5.17 3.62 -8.80
C SER A 270 6.17 2.51 -8.50
N LYS A 271 5.84 1.57 -7.61
CA LYS A 271 6.66 0.39 -7.28
C LYS A 271 6.21 -0.88 -8.02
N CYS A 272 5.11 -0.84 -8.77
CA CYS A 272 4.59 -1.99 -9.50
C CYS A 272 5.20 -2.15 -10.91
N PHE A 273 5.95 -1.16 -11.39
CA PHE A 273 6.50 -1.17 -12.75
C PHE A 273 8.02 -1.00 -12.72
N ASP A 274 8.72 -1.69 -13.62
CA ASP A 274 10.12 -1.38 -13.91
C ASP A 274 10.18 -0.09 -14.75
N THR A 275 10.50 1.01 -14.08
CA THR A 275 10.45 2.35 -14.69
C THR A 275 11.55 2.59 -15.71
N GLU A 276 12.70 1.93 -15.55
CA GLU A 276 13.84 2.05 -16.50
C GLU A 276 13.60 1.20 -17.73
N GLU A 277 13.21 -0.06 -17.58
CA GLU A 277 12.95 -0.96 -18.69
C GLU A 277 11.82 -0.46 -19.60
N TYR A 278 10.73 0.05 -18.99
CA TYR A 278 9.55 0.45 -19.76
C TYR A 278 9.45 1.95 -20.06
N ASN A 279 10.43 2.77 -19.70
CA ASN A 279 10.37 4.24 -19.87
C ASN A 279 9.08 4.85 -19.28
N ILE A 280 8.75 4.47 -18.04
CA ILE A 280 7.65 5.04 -17.28
C ILE A 280 8.24 5.95 -16.21
N TYR A 281 7.88 7.21 -16.23
CA TYR A 281 8.26 8.15 -15.19
C TYR A 281 7.08 8.45 -14.28
N PHE A 282 7.26 8.31 -12.96
CA PHE A 282 6.25 8.64 -11.95
C PHE A 282 6.65 9.91 -11.19
N ASP A 283 5.86 10.95 -11.32
CA ASP A 283 5.90 12.12 -10.45
C ASP A 283 4.90 11.95 -9.31
N VAL A 284 5.35 11.34 -8.21
CA VAL A 284 4.55 11.07 -6.99
C VAL A 284 4.88 12.05 -5.85
N GLU A 285 5.61 13.12 -6.12
CA GLU A 285 5.82 14.17 -5.14
C GLU A 285 4.48 14.78 -4.71
N TYR A 286 4.29 14.99 -3.42
CA TYR A 286 3.08 15.63 -2.91
C TYR A 286 3.14 17.13 -3.14
N ALA A 287 2.41 17.62 -4.13
CA ALA A 287 2.28 19.04 -4.46
C ALA A 287 0.87 19.33 -5.00
N GLU A 288 0.28 20.42 -4.56
CA GLU A 288 -1.07 20.87 -4.99
C GLU A 288 -1.10 21.29 -6.46
N ARG A 289 0.04 21.69 -7.00
CA ARG A 289 0.23 22.15 -8.39
C ARG A 289 1.40 21.43 -9.01
N LYS A 290 1.18 20.89 -10.21
CA LYS A 290 2.18 20.18 -10.98
C LYS A 290 2.37 20.85 -12.33
N VAL A 291 3.59 20.77 -12.87
CA VAL A 291 3.91 21.29 -14.19
C VAL A 291 4.75 20.28 -14.96
N VAL A 292 4.32 19.99 -16.18
CA VAL A 292 5.11 19.21 -17.15
C VAL A 292 5.34 20.06 -18.39
N VAL A 293 6.58 20.12 -18.87
CA VAL A 293 6.95 20.80 -20.09
C VAL A 293 7.23 19.78 -21.19
N TYR A 294 6.72 20.05 -22.39
CA TYR A 294 7.03 19.30 -23.60
C TYR A 294 7.15 20.24 -24.80
N GLY A 295 8.36 20.43 -25.29
CA GLY A 295 8.67 21.44 -26.30
C GLY A 295 8.25 22.83 -25.83
N HIS A 296 7.44 23.51 -26.63
CA HIS A 296 6.90 24.84 -26.27
C HIS A 296 5.61 24.79 -25.46
N ASN A 297 5.18 23.59 -25.00
CA ASN A 297 3.95 23.44 -24.22
C ASN A 297 4.27 23.40 -22.71
N PHE A 298 3.45 24.10 -21.94
CA PHE A 298 3.44 24.11 -20.49
C PHE A 298 2.10 23.52 -20.02
N PHE A 299 2.15 22.35 -19.44
CA PHE A 299 0.98 21.67 -18.90
C PHE A 299 0.98 21.82 -17.38
N ALA A 300 0.00 22.54 -16.89
CA ALA A 300 -0.25 22.72 -15.47
C ALA A 300 -1.42 21.83 -15.02
N PHE A 301 -1.31 21.29 -13.82
CA PHE A 301 -2.32 20.42 -13.22
C PHE A 301 -2.57 20.85 -11.79
N GLU A 302 -3.84 21.03 -11.43
CA GLU A 302 -4.32 21.24 -10.07
C GLU A 302 -5.72 20.65 -9.93
N HIS A 303 -6.12 20.27 -8.71
CA HIS A 303 -7.48 19.76 -8.50
C HIS A 303 -8.52 20.85 -8.67
N GLY A 304 -8.27 22.02 -8.15
CA GLY A 304 -9.13 23.20 -8.35
C GLY A 304 -10.10 23.48 -7.21
N ASP A 305 -9.95 22.87 -6.05
CA ASP A 305 -10.71 23.09 -4.82
C ASP A 305 -10.39 24.44 -4.15
N VAL A 306 -9.25 25.03 -4.48
CA VAL A 306 -8.83 26.34 -3.96
C VAL A 306 -9.18 27.47 -4.91
N SER A 307 -9.38 28.69 -4.36
CA SER A 307 -9.81 29.91 -5.10
C SER A 307 -8.93 30.19 -6.33
N LYS A 308 -9.59 30.51 -7.44
CA LYS A 308 -9.04 30.61 -8.81
C LYS A 308 -8.60 31.99 -9.25
N LYS A 309 -8.48 32.95 -8.35
CA LYS A 309 -8.03 34.30 -8.74
C LYS A 309 -6.52 34.27 -9.03
N ASN A 310 -6.14 34.80 -10.19
CA ASN A 310 -4.73 34.95 -10.60
C ASN A 310 -3.95 33.65 -10.83
N THR A 311 -4.59 32.52 -11.18
CA THR A 311 -3.92 31.21 -11.41
C THR A 311 -2.72 31.35 -12.35
N ALA A 312 -2.84 32.06 -13.47
CA ALA A 312 -1.73 32.30 -14.41
C ALA A 312 -0.51 32.96 -13.72
N LEU A 313 -0.76 33.96 -12.86
CA LEU A 313 0.32 34.64 -12.13
C LEU A 313 0.98 33.73 -11.09
N VAL A 314 0.22 32.87 -10.43
CA VAL A 314 0.73 31.87 -9.49
C VAL A 314 1.70 30.94 -10.20
N TYR A 315 1.29 30.34 -11.32
CA TYR A 315 2.16 29.44 -12.10
C TYR A 315 3.40 30.15 -12.67
N ALA A 316 3.25 31.38 -13.15
CA ALA A 316 4.38 32.18 -13.63
C ALA A 316 5.39 32.49 -12.50
N THR A 317 4.92 32.65 -11.27
CA THR A 317 5.76 32.94 -10.10
C THR A 317 6.44 31.68 -9.54
N GLU A 318 5.71 30.58 -9.45
CA GLU A 318 6.23 29.31 -8.90
C GLU A 318 7.15 28.58 -9.89
N PHE A 319 6.88 28.70 -11.19
CA PHE A 319 7.62 28.00 -12.26
C PHE A 319 8.20 28.97 -13.32
N PRO A 320 8.96 30.00 -12.93
CA PRO A 320 9.34 31.09 -13.84
C PRO A 320 10.21 30.62 -15.03
N LEU A 321 11.07 29.62 -14.84
CA LEU A 321 11.92 29.10 -15.91
C LEU A 321 11.09 28.35 -16.96
N SER A 322 10.20 27.43 -16.50
CA SER A 322 9.31 26.69 -17.39
C SER A 322 8.33 27.61 -18.09
N TRP A 323 7.81 28.60 -17.38
CA TRP A 323 6.92 29.62 -17.95
C TRP A 323 7.60 30.43 -19.06
N GLY A 324 8.82 30.91 -18.82
CA GLY A 324 9.57 31.70 -19.79
C GLY A 324 10.02 30.93 -21.04
N ALA A 325 10.24 29.62 -20.89
CA ALA A 325 10.67 28.73 -21.98
C ALA A 325 9.52 28.26 -22.90
N THR A 326 8.25 28.51 -22.53
CA THR A 326 7.08 27.94 -23.21
C THR A 326 6.18 29.03 -23.80
N LYS A 327 5.38 28.64 -24.80
CA LYS A 327 4.42 29.52 -25.50
C LYS A 327 2.97 29.13 -25.25
N TYR A 328 2.69 27.83 -25.28
CA TYR A 328 1.35 27.27 -25.17
C TYR A 328 1.16 26.75 -23.75
N ARG A 329 0.28 27.39 -22.98
CA ARG A 329 0.16 27.08 -21.56
C ARG A 329 -1.28 26.71 -21.25
N THR A 330 -1.47 25.49 -20.75
CA THR A 330 -2.79 24.97 -20.39
C THR A 330 -2.77 24.44 -18.95
N CYS A 331 -3.73 24.86 -18.15
CA CYS A 331 -4.00 24.32 -16.82
C CYS A 331 -5.24 23.42 -16.88
N TYR A 332 -5.10 22.19 -16.46
CA TYR A 332 -6.18 21.21 -16.35
C TYR A 332 -6.63 21.14 -14.90
N THR A 333 -7.92 21.37 -14.67
CA THR A 333 -8.49 21.37 -13.31
C THR A 333 -9.77 20.53 -13.25
N GLY A 334 -9.96 19.78 -12.16
CA GLY A 334 -11.16 19.02 -11.82
C GLY A 334 -12.10 19.78 -10.86
N HIS A 335 -12.58 19.08 -9.85
CA HIS A 335 -13.38 19.53 -8.70
C HIS A 335 -14.83 19.97 -9.00
N PHE A 336 -15.11 20.63 -10.11
CA PHE A 336 -16.45 21.17 -10.36
C PHE A 336 -17.42 20.18 -11.01
N HIS A 337 -16.97 18.96 -11.35
CA HIS A 337 -17.75 17.87 -11.95
C HIS A 337 -18.63 18.27 -13.14
N SER A 338 -18.65 19.55 -13.48
CA SER A 338 -19.50 20.09 -14.53
C SER A 338 -18.76 21.18 -15.30
N LYS A 339 -18.93 21.16 -16.60
CA LYS A 339 -18.76 22.37 -17.39
C LYS A 339 -19.64 23.44 -16.75
N LYS A 340 -19.05 24.41 -16.08
CA LYS A 340 -19.81 25.54 -15.50
C LYS A 340 -20.40 26.33 -16.65
N THR A 341 -21.55 25.90 -17.13
CA THR A 341 -22.29 26.53 -18.25
C THR A 341 -23.10 27.73 -17.73
N ILE A 342 -22.40 28.70 -17.15
CA ILE A 342 -23.02 30.02 -17.01
C ILE A 342 -22.58 30.94 -18.18
N GLU A 343 -21.46 30.61 -18.80
CA GLU A 343 -21.02 31.18 -20.08
C GLU A 343 -20.50 30.00 -20.91
N TYR A 344 -20.85 29.92 -22.19
CA TYR A 344 -20.64 28.83 -23.11
C TYR A 344 -19.16 28.48 -23.40
N THR A 345 -18.26 28.69 -22.45
CA THR A 345 -16.81 28.40 -22.57
C THR A 345 -16.34 27.42 -21.52
N THR A 346 -15.88 26.27 -21.99
CA THR A 346 -15.19 25.26 -21.18
C THR A 346 -13.74 25.60 -20.93
N GLU A 347 -13.25 26.65 -21.56
CA GLU A 347 -11.87 27.12 -21.54
C GLU A 347 -11.84 28.64 -21.40
N ASN A 348 -11.11 29.16 -20.40
CA ASN A 348 -10.87 30.57 -20.20
C ASN A 348 -9.40 30.86 -20.56
N GLU A 349 -9.18 31.75 -21.51
CA GLU A 349 -7.85 32.18 -21.88
C GLU A 349 -7.51 33.52 -21.22
N TYR A 350 -6.39 33.56 -20.50
CA TYR A 350 -5.87 34.77 -19.85
C TYR A 350 -4.42 35.00 -20.30
N ASN A 351 -4.19 35.94 -21.21
CA ASN A 351 -2.85 36.36 -21.61
C ASN A 351 -1.92 35.19 -22.02
N GLY A 352 -2.40 34.25 -22.84
CA GLY A 352 -1.65 33.09 -23.28
C GLY A 352 -1.55 31.94 -22.24
N PHE A 353 -2.52 31.89 -21.33
CA PHE A 353 -2.70 30.78 -20.39
C PHE A 353 -4.18 30.39 -20.38
N SER A 354 -4.43 29.14 -20.80
CA SER A 354 -5.80 28.57 -20.83
C SER A 354 -6.07 27.77 -19.58
N ILE A 355 -7.23 27.94 -18.97
CA ILE A 355 -7.70 27.09 -17.86
C ILE A 355 -8.82 26.22 -18.38
N LYS A 356 -8.62 24.92 -18.38
CA LYS A 356 -9.58 23.92 -18.83
C LYS A 356 -10.18 23.19 -17.64
N HIS A 357 -11.48 23.33 -17.44
CA HIS A 357 -12.25 22.55 -16.48
C HIS A 357 -12.59 21.21 -17.10
N LEU A 358 -12.06 20.14 -16.50
CA LEU A 358 -12.26 18.78 -16.98
C LEU A 358 -13.67 18.29 -16.64
N PRO A 359 -14.33 17.57 -17.56
CA PRO A 359 -15.50 16.80 -17.22
C PRO A 359 -15.09 15.57 -16.39
N SER A 360 -16.03 15.00 -15.66
CA SER A 360 -15.83 13.77 -14.91
C SER A 360 -16.58 12.59 -15.52
N LEU A 361 -16.09 11.38 -15.30
CA LEU A 361 -16.81 10.12 -15.56
C LEU A 361 -17.74 9.74 -14.40
N CYS A 362 -17.63 10.43 -13.26
CA CYS A 362 -18.45 10.19 -12.09
C CYS A 362 -19.92 10.49 -12.37
N SER A 363 -20.82 9.70 -11.77
CA SER A 363 -22.25 9.98 -11.76
C SER A 363 -22.59 11.23 -10.95
N THR A 364 -23.72 11.87 -11.29
CA THR A 364 -24.27 12.95 -10.46
C THR A 364 -25.00 12.34 -9.26
N ASP A 365 -24.76 12.89 -8.05
CA ASP A 365 -25.41 12.49 -6.81
C ASP A 365 -26.52 13.45 -6.38
N TYR A 366 -27.10 13.15 -5.20
CA TYR A 366 -28.14 14.00 -4.60
C TYR A 366 -27.67 15.44 -4.37
N TRP A 367 -26.40 15.66 -3.99
CA TRP A 367 -25.85 17.01 -3.81
C TRP A 367 -25.85 17.80 -5.11
N HIS A 368 -25.45 17.18 -6.23
CA HIS A 368 -25.50 17.78 -7.55
C HIS A 368 -26.94 18.09 -7.97
N TYR A 369 -27.87 17.17 -7.73
CA TYR A 369 -29.29 17.37 -8.00
C TYR A 369 -29.85 18.53 -7.17
N HIS A 370 -29.58 18.54 -5.86
CA HIS A 370 -30.05 19.60 -4.96
C HIS A 370 -29.53 20.98 -5.34
N ASN A 371 -28.28 21.07 -5.76
CA ASN A 371 -27.62 22.33 -6.17
C ASN A 371 -27.84 22.66 -7.65
N LYS A 372 -28.76 21.96 -8.34
CA LYS A 372 -29.14 22.21 -9.74
C LYS A 372 -28.01 21.97 -10.77
N TYR A 373 -27.03 21.15 -10.44
CA TYR A 373 -26.02 20.67 -11.39
C TYR A 373 -26.50 19.44 -12.15
N THR A 374 -27.74 19.48 -12.66
CA THR A 374 -28.38 18.39 -13.41
C THR A 374 -28.02 18.46 -14.89
N GLY A 375 -27.76 17.30 -15.50
CA GLY A 375 -27.51 17.18 -16.93
C GLY A 375 -26.06 17.33 -17.36
N SER A 376 -25.09 17.27 -16.43
CA SER A 376 -23.67 17.17 -16.76
C SER A 376 -23.40 15.85 -17.46
N LYS A 377 -22.72 15.88 -18.63
CA LYS A 377 -22.35 14.68 -19.36
C LYS A 377 -21.16 14.02 -18.65
N ARG A 378 -21.26 12.73 -18.44
CA ARG A 378 -20.13 11.89 -17.99
C ARG A 378 -19.16 11.74 -19.16
N GLN A 379 -17.98 12.33 -19.04
CA GLN A 379 -17.02 12.42 -20.16
C GLN A 379 -15.58 12.31 -19.64
N ALA A 380 -14.69 11.85 -20.52
CA ALA A 380 -13.25 12.01 -20.37
C ALA A 380 -12.65 12.58 -21.66
N ILE A 381 -11.51 13.23 -21.55
CA ILE A 381 -10.88 13.94 -22.66
C ILE A 381 -9.41 13.55 -22.75
N MET A 382 -8.93 13.40 -23.97
CA MET A 382 -7.51 13.34 -24.31
C MET A 382 -7.19 14.44 -25.31
N GLU A 383 -6.23 15.30 -24.98
CA GLU A 383 -5.71 16.31 -25.90
C GLU A 383 -4.36 15.87 -26.48
N ILE A 384 -4.16 16.19 -27.73
CA ILE A 384 -2.90 15.96 -28.45
C ILE A 384 -2.27 17.30 -28.75
N HIS A 385 -0.99 17.41 -28.40
CA HIS A 385 -0.21 18.58 -28.64
C HIS A 385 1.04 18.25 -29.46
N ASP A 386 1.31 19.09 -30.44
CA ASP A 386 2.57 19.10 -31.18
C ASP A 386 3.63 19.87 -30.37
N MET A 387 4.89 19.44 -30.45
CA MET A 387 5.99 20.07 -29.70
C MET A 387 6.12 21.58 -29.97
N GLU A 388 5.89 22.02 -31.22
CA GLU A 388 6.13 23.39 -31.68
C GLU A 388 4.84 24.20 -31.88
N LYS A 389 3.70 23.53 -32.10
CA LYS A 389 2.44 24.18 -32.54
C LYS A 389 1.35 24.25 -31.45
N GLY A 390 1.58 23.62 -30.30
CA GLY A 390 0.55 23.54 -29.26
C GLY A 390 -0.50 22.49 -29.55
N LYS A 391 -1.73 22.69 -29.05
CA LYS A 391 -2.86 21.75 -29.21
C LYS A 391 -3.23 21.58 -30.68
N ILE A 392 -3.28 20.32 -31.15
CA ILE A 392 -3.63 19.95 -32.53
C ILE A 392 -4.89 19.10 -32.63
N SER A 393 -5.27 18.36 -31.58
CA SER A 393 -6.47 17.54 -31.57
C SER A 393 -7.03 17.39 -30.16
N GLU A 394 -8.32 17.05 -30.10
CA GLU A 394 -9.03 16.71 -28.86
C GLU A 394 -9.96 15.54 -29.12
N PHE A 395 -9.87 14.51 -28.31
CA PHE A 395 -10.77 13.36 -28.32
C PHE A 395 -11.63 13.35 -27.06
N ILE A 396 -12.92 13.17 -27.24
CA ILE A 396 -13.89 13.12 -26.15
C ILE A 396 -14.54 11.75 -26.15
N TYR A 397 -14.57 11.09 -24.99
CA TYR A 397 -15.41 9.96 -24.69
C TYR A 397 -16.60 10.39 -23.85
N THR A 398 -17.79 9.91 -24.19
CA THR A 398 -19.05 10.17 -23.47
C THR A 398 -19.67 8.83 -23.10
N VAL A 399 -20.09 8.69 -21.84
CA VAL A 399 -20.83 7.53 -21.32
C VAL A 399 -22.21 7.47 -21.98
#